data_1bd82f8839a34882de221110320f8f4b
#
_entry.id   1bd82f8839a34882de221110320f8f4b
#
_cell.length_a   1.000
_cell.length_b   1.000
_cell.length_c   1.000
_cell.angle_alpha   90.00
_cell.angle_beta   90.00
_cell.angle_gamma   90.00
#
_symmetry.space_group_name_H-M   'P 1'
#
loop_
_entity.id
_entity.type
_entity.pdbx_description
1 polymer ?
#
loop_
_entity_poly.entity_id
_entity_poly.type
_entity_poly.pdbx_seq_one_letter_code
_entity_poly.pdbx_strand_id
1 'polypeptide(L)'
;VEEIMSHTSDERRVLLFSATMPERIIRLSKTYMRDTEIVRVEHKQITADLTEQIYFEVREADKFDALTRIIDVEPEFYGIIFARTKIGADETASRLTARGYAAEVLHGDVSQAQREKILRKFRDRTINILVATDVAARGIDVGNLTHVINYSLPQDSESYVHRIGRTGRAGKQGTAITFVSPSEFRGLNNLMR
;
A
#
# COMPACT_ATOMS: atom_id res chain seq x y z
N VAL A 1 8.71 -7.71 20.57
CA VAL A 1 7.83 -8.87 20.89
C VAL A 1 8.40 -9.63 22.08
N GLU A 2 9.68 -10.04 22.05
CA GLU A 2 10.34 -10.84 23.12
C GLU A 2 10.18 -10.21 24.49
N GLU A 3 10.49 -8.93 24.62
CA GLU A 3 10.36 -8.18 25.87
C GLU A 3 8.90 -8.18 26.42
N ILE A 4 7.93 -8.01 25.56
CA ILE A 4 6.51 -8.06 25.98
C ILE A 4 6.14 -9.49 26.42
N MET A 5 6.58 -10.50 25.68
CA MET A 5 6.28 -11.88 25.97
C MET A 5 6.94 -12.37 27.29
N SER A 6 8.13 -11.85 27.64
CA SER A 6 8.80 -12.18 28.90
C SER A 6 8.08 -11.66 30.15
N HIS A 7 7.22 -10.65 30.01
CA HIS A 7 6.44 -10.08 31.12
C HIS A 7 5.00 -10.63 31.19
N THR A 8 4.66 -11.60 30.35
CA THR A 8 3.32 -12.23 30.39
C THR A 8 3.37 -13.63 30.97
N SER A 9 2.26 -14.07 31.57
CA SER A 9 2.14 -15.42 32.18
C SER A 9 2.49 -16.54 31.18
N ASP A 10 3.08 -17.62 31.67
CA ASP A 10 3.34 -18.82 30.87
C ASP A 10 2.06 -19.56 30.45
N GLU A 11 0.93 -19.34 31.14
CA GLU A 11 -0.38 -19.88 30.81
C GLU A 11 -1.13 -19.05 29.74
N ARG A 12 -0.47 -18.00 29.21
CA ARG A 12 -1.08 -17.14 28.19
C ARG A 12 -1.54 -17.90 26.95
N ARG A 13 -2.64 -17.47 26.37
CA ARG A 13 -3.08 -17.89 25.04
C ARG A 13 -2.52 -16.90 24.02
N VAL A 14 -1.83 -17.42 23.00
CA VAL A 14 -1.26 -16.60 21.91
C VAL A 14 -2.06 -16.85 20.65
N LEU A 15 -2.55 -15.78 20.03
CA LEU A 15 -3.23 -15.80 18.73
C LEU A 15 -2.43 -14.95 17.75
N LEU A 16 -2.16 -15.49 16.57
CA LEU A 16 -1.45 -14.79 15.50
C LEU A 16 -2.37 -14.70 14.28
N PHE A 17 -2.61 -13.48 13.84
CA PHE A 17 -3.37 -13.21 12.62
C PHE A 17 -2.44 -12.57 11.58
N SER A 18 -2.38 -13.15 10.39
CA SER A 18 -1.60 -12.62 9.29
C SER A 18 -2.27 -12.93 7.96
N ALA A 19 -2.24 -11.99 7.03
CA ALA A 19 -2.73 -12.22 5.67
C ALA A 19 -1.75 -13.09 4.85
N THR A 20 -0.47 -13.07 5.22
CA THR A 20 0.62 -13.83 4.59
C THR A 20 1.40 -14.57 5.65
N MET A 21 1.95 -15.73 5.30
CA MET A 21 2.71 -16.59 6.21
C MET A 21 4.13 -16.86 5.68
N PRO A 22 4.98 -15.82 5.51
CA PRO A 22 6.37 -16.03 5.14
C PRO A 22 7.12 -16.81 6.24
N GLU A 23 8.22 -17.45 5.88
CA GLU A 23 8.99 -18.29 6.82
C GLU A 23 9.35 -17.61 8.15
N ARG A 24 9.58 -16.30 8.12
CA ARG A 24 9.84 -15.50 9.33
C ARG A 24 8.66 -15.54 10.31
N ILE A 25 7.44 -15.44 9.81
CA ILE A 25 6.23 -15.48 10.63
C ILE A 25 5.98 -16.89 11.14
N ILE A 26 6.22 -17.92 10.30
CA ILE A 26 6.13 -19.33 10.72
C ILE A 26 7.14 -19.63 11.83
N ARG A 27 8.37 -19.12 11.73
CA ARG A 27 9.37 -19.27 12.80
C ARG A 27 8.94 -18.57 14.09
N LEU A 28 8.41 -17.35 13.98
CA LEU A 28 7.90 -16.58 15.11
C LEU A 28 6.75 -17.33 15.82
N SER A 29 5.80 -17.89 15.06
CA SER A 29 4.70 -18.67 15.65
C SER A 29 5.23 -19.87 16.43
N LYS A 30 6.17 -20.64 15.89
CA LYS A 30 6.77 -21.80 16.56
C LYS A 30 7.55 -21.41 17.84
N THR A 31 8.08 -20.18 17.91
CA THR A 31 8.81 -19.70 19.10
C THR A 31 7.89 -19.36 20.25
N TYR A 32 6.72 -18.76 19.96
CA TYR A 32 5.85 -18.20 21.00
C TYR A 32 4.52 -18.94 21.22
N MET A 33 4.18 -19.87 20.33
CA MET A 33 2.93 -20.62 20.38
C MET A 33 3.22 -22.09 20.66
N ARG A 34 2.51 -22.68 21.62
CA ARG A 34 2.53 -24.13 21.89
C ARG A 34 1.33 -24.76 21.18
N ASP A 35 1.48 -25.95 20.66
CA ASP A 35 0.40 -26.73 20.00
C ASP A 35 -0.41 -25.89 19.01
N THR A 36 0.31 -25.31 18.04
CA THR A 36 -0.25 -24.31 17.10
C THR A 36 -1.24 -24.97 16.15
N GLU A 37 -2.51 -24.60 16.24
CA GLU A 37 -3.51 -24.89 15.22
C GLU A 37 -3.45 -23.81 14.14
N ILE A 38 -3.30 -24.22 12.87
CA ILE A 38 -3.26 -23.30 11.73
C ILE A 38 -4.62 -23.35 11.03
N VAL A 39 -5.39 -22.29 11.21
CA VAL A 39 -6.64 -22.08 10.46
C VAL A 39 -6.34 -21.22 9.24
N ARG A 40 -6.51 -21.80 8.04
CA ARG A 40 -6.38 -21.07 6.77
C ARG A 40 -7.76 -20.82 6.21
N VAL A 41 -8.04 -19.55 5.95
CA VAL A 41 -9.19 -19.15 5.13
C VAL A 41 -8.66 -19.00 3.71
N GLU A 42 -9.11 -19.85 2.81
CA GLU A 42 -8.81 -19.67 1.39
C GLU A 42 -9.54 -18.41 0.92
N HIS A 43 -8.80 -17.31 0.80
CA HIS A 43 -9.31 -16.18 0.04
C HIS A 43 -9.38 -16.62 -1.43
N LYS A 44 -10.59 -16.86 -1.94
CA LYS A 44 -10.80 -16.71 -3.38
C LYS A 44 -10.24 -15.34 -3.75
N GLN A 45 -9.41 -15.28 -4.77
CA GLN A 45 -8.72 -14.07 -5.27
C GLN A 45 -9.71 -13.02 -5.81
N ILE A 46 -10.75 -12.68 -5.03
CA ILE A 46 -11.85 -11.78 -5.43
C ILE A 46 -11.33 -10.36 -5.70
N THR A 47 -10.21 -9.98 -5.08
CA THR A 47 -9.63 -8.63 -5.27
C THR A 47 -8.82 -8.49 -6.56
N ALA A 48 -8.23 -9.55 -7.08
CA ALA A 48 -7.50 -9.49 -8.35
C ALA A 48 -8.45 -9.37 -9.56
N ASP A 49 -9.60 -10.03 -9.48
CA ASP A 49 -10.59 -10.06 -10.56
C ASP A 49 -11.32 -8.72 -10.78
N LEU A 50 -11.36 -7.86 -9.76
CA LEU A 50 -12.00 -6.54 -9.80
C LEU A 50 -11.01 -5.39 -9.98
N THR A 51 -9.69 -5.67 -10.03
CA THR A 51 -8.66 -4.66 -10.19
C THR A 51 -8.01 -4.79 -11.56
N GLU A 52 -8.27 -3.83 -12.43
CA GLU A 52 -7.53 -3.71 -13.67
C GLU A 52 -6.07 -3.34 -13.34
N GLN A 53 -5.12 -4.10 -13.87
CA GLN A 53 -3.69 -3.92 -13.58
C GLN A 53 -2.97 -3.52 -14.87
N ILE A 54 -2.42 -2.30 -14.85
CA ILE A 54 -1.75 -1.70 -15.99
C ILE A 54 -0.32 -1.32 -15.59
N TYR A 55 0.65 -1.47 -16.46
CA TYR A 55 1.95 -0.83 -16.27
C TYR A 55 2.29 0.10 -17.43
N PHE A 56 2.99 1.16 -17.11
CA PHE A 56 3.55 2.09 -18.09
C PHE A 56 5.07 2.10 -17.98
N GLU A 57 5.72 1.94 -19.13
CA GLU A 57 7.15 2.20 -19.23
C GLU A 57 7.36 3.70 -19.26
N VAL A 58 8.02 4.24 -18.21
CA VAL A 58 8.19 5.68 -18.03
C VAL A 58 9.61 5.94 -17.53
N ARG A 59 10.33 6.84 -18.18
CA ARG A 59 11.65 7.29 -17.67
C ARG A 59 11.45 8.00 -16.33
N GLU A 60 12.41 7.87 -15.42
CA GLU A 60 12.32 8.45 -14.08
C GLU A 60 11.99 9.95 -14.10
N ALA A 61 12.59 10.70 -15.03
CA ALA A 61 12.35 12.14 -15.20
C ALA A 61 10.91 12.48 -15.61
N ASP A 62 10.23 11.57 -16.30
CA ASP A 62 8.90 11.79 -16.87
C ASP A 62 7.76 11.25 -15.98
N LYS A 63 8.09 10.50 -14.91
CA LYS A 63 7.08 9.86 -14.03
C LYS A 63 6.07 10.85 -13.47
N PHE A 64 6.51 12.05 -13.09
CA PHE A 64 5.61 13.03 -12.51
C PHE A 64 4.63 13.61 -13.53
N ASP A 65 5.08 13.86 -14.75
CA ASP A 65 4.19 14.33 -15.82
C ASP A 65 3.22 13.23 -16.28
N ALA A 66 3.67 11.98 -16.32
CA ALA A 66 2.78 10.83 -16.55
C ALA A 66 1.73 10.72 -15.44
N LEU A 67 2.12 10.87 -14.17
CA LEU A 67 1.21 10.85 -13.02
C LEU A 67 0.12 11.92 -13.15
N THR A 68 0.49 13.16 -13.42
CA THR A 68 -0.50 14.26 -13.51
C THR A 68 -1.44 14.07 -14.69
N ARG A 69 -0.96 13.57 -15.83
CA ARG A 69 -1.84 13.24 -16.97
C ARG A 69 -2.87 12.15 -16.65
N ILE A 70 -2.48 11.13 -15.87
CA ILE A 70 -3.42 10.09 -15.42
C ILE A 70 -4.48 10.70 -14.51
N ILE A 71 -4.06 11.53 -13.55
CA ILE A 71 -5.01 12.20 -12.63
C ILE A 71 -5.96 13.10 -13.40
N ASP A 72 -5.49 13.84 -14.40
CA ASP A 72 -6.28 14.82 -15.16
C ASP A 72 -7.33 14.16 -16.08
N VAL A 73 -7.06 12.95 -16.58
CA VAL A 73 -8.02 12.24 -17.45
C VAL A 73 -9.06 11.44 -16.65
N GLU A 74 -8.88 11.29 -15.34
CA GLU A 74 -9.77 10.55 -14.46
C GLU A 74 -10.64 11.51 -13.61
N PRO A 75 -11.87 11.81 -14.02
CA PRO A 75 -12.71 12.85 -13.39
C PRO A 75 -13.00 12.58 -11.91
N GLU A 76 -13.04 11.31 -11.52
CA GLU A 76 -13.32 10.88 -10.15
C GLU A 76 -12.09 10.25 -9.48
N PHE A 77 -10.88 10.73 -9.80
CA PHE A 77 -9.67 10.21 -9.20
C PHE A 77 -9.73 10.31 -7.67
N TYR A 78 -9.69 9.15 -7.03
CA TYR A 78 -9.58 9.01 -5.58
C TYR A 78 -8.62 7.86 -5.29
N GLY A 79 -7.38 8.18 -4.96
CA GLY A 79 -6.33 7.17 -4.99
C GLY A 79 -5.17 7.38 -4.03
N ILE A 80 -4.39 6.30 -3.91
CA ILE A 80 -3.11 6.30 -3.21
C ILE A 80 -1.98 6.17 -4.23
N ILE A 81 -0.95 6.99 -4.05
CA ILE A 81 0.30 6.98 -4.80
C ILE A 81 1.39 6.43 -3.89
N PHE A 82 1.97 5.29 -4.25
CA PHE A 82 3.03 4.66 -3.48
C PHE A 82 4.41 5.13 -3.93
N ALA A 83 5.12 5.80 -3.04
CA ALA A 83 6.51 6.19 -3.20
C ALA A 83 7.43 5.29 -2.36
N ARG A 84 8.66 5.06 -2.85
CA ARG A 84 9.63 4.16 -2.20
C ARG A 84 10.18 4.73 -0.89
N THR A 85 10.42 6.05 -0.85
CA THR A 85 11.08 6.74 0.27
C THR A 85 10.20 7.86 0.82
N LYS A 86 10.44 8.25 2.07
CA LYS A 86 9.80 9.41 2.70
C LYS A 86 10.05 10.69 1.90
N ILE A 87 11.30 10.93 1.51
CA ILE A 87 11.69 12.11 0.71
C ILE A 87 10.94 12.12 -0.62
N GLY A 88 10.91 10.99 -1.34
CA GLY A 88 10.19 10.91 -2.61
C GLY A 88 8.67 11.09 -2.45
N ALA A 89 8.11 10.66 -1.30
CA ALA A 89 6.70 10.92 -0.99
C ALA A 89 6.44 12.42 -0.76
N ASP A 90 7.29 13.08 0.03
CA ASP A 90 7.20 14.52 0.30
C ASP A 90 7.34 15.35 -0.98
N GLU A 91 8.34 15.04 -1.81
CA GLU A 91 8.57 15.72 -3.09
C GLU A 91 7.38 15.56 -4.03
N THR A 92 6.85 14.33 -4.15
CA THR A 92 5.70 14.06 -5.02
C THR A 92 4.46 14.81 -4.54
N ALA A 93 4.16 14.76 -3.24
CA ALA A 93 3.02 15.46 -2.66
C ALA A 93 3.15 16.99 -2.79
N SER A 94 4.34 17.54 -2.53
CA SER A 94 4.62 18.98 -2.68
C SER A 94 4.43 19.45 -4.11
N ARG A 95 4.93 18.69 -5.09
CA ARG A 95 4.77 19.00 -6.53
C ARG A 95 3.30 18.92 -6.96
N LEU A 96 2.53 17.95 -6.46
CA LEU A 96 1.10 17.85 -6.72
C LEU A 96 0.35 19.06 -6.15
N THR A 97 0.60 19.40 -4.89
CA THR A 97 -0.01 20.57 -4.22
C THR A 97 0.35 21.87 -4.92
N ALA A 98 1.60 22.05 -5.35
CA ALA A 98 2.03 23.20 -6.11
C ALA A 98 1.32 23.35 -7.48
N ARG A 99 0.84 22.24 -8.06
CA ARG A 99 0.01 22.23 -9.27
C ARG A 99 -1.51 22.33 -8.98
N GLY A 100 -1.90 22.51 -7.71
CA GLY A 100 -3.31 22.71 -7.32
C GLY A 100 -4.08 21.42 -7.02
N TYR A 101 -3.43 20.25 -7.00
CA TYR A 101 -4.10 19.01 -6.62
C TYR A 101 -4.33 18.94 -5.09
N ALA A 102 -5.46 18.38 -4.69
CA ALA A 102 -5.80 18.17 -3.28
C ALA A 102 -5.09 16.91 -2.74
N ALA A 103 -3.78 17.04 -2.49
CA ALA A 103 -2.91 15.95 -2.09
C ALA A 103 -2.34 16.17 -0.68
N GLU A 104 -2.15 15.08 0.05
CA GLU A 104 -1.43 15.04 1.34
C GLU A 104 -0.45 13.86 1.35
N VAL A 105 0.57 13.94 2.22
CA VAL A 105 1.60 12.91 2.34
C VAL A 105 1.46 12.12 3.63
N LEU A 106 1.81 10.82 3.59
CA LEU A 106 1.79 9.95 4.75
C LEU A 106 3.01 9.04 4.78
N HIS A 107 3.91 9.28 5.74
CA HIS A 107 5.09 8.44 5.98
C HIS A 107 5.42 8.35 7.47
N GLY A 108 6.47 7.61 7.83
CA GLY A 108 6.79 7.29 9.22
C GLY A 108 7.15 8.48 10.12
N ASP A 109 7.49 9.66 9.56
CA ASP A 109 7.83 10.85 10.34
C ASP A 109 6.60 11.74 10.63
N VAL A 110 5.44 11.41 10.05
CA VAL A 110 4.18 12.09 10.35
C VAL A 110 3.71 11.67 11.74
N SER A 111 3.46 12.66 12.62
CA SER A 111 2.97 12.38 13.97
C SER A 111 1.59 11.69 13.94
N GLN A 112 1.26 10.93 14.99
CA GLN A 112 0.00 10.20 15.06
C GLN A 112 -1.23 11.15 14.92
N ALA A 113 -1.19 12.29 15.59
CA ALA A 113 -2.27 13.29 15.50
C ALA A 113 -2.45 13.84 14.06
N GLN A 114 -1.34 14.12 13.39
CA GLN A 114 -1.38 14.59 12.01
C GLN A 114 -1.82 13.49 11.04
N ARG A 115 -1.39 12.23 11.26
CA ARG A 115 -1.84 11.06 10.51
C ARG A 115 -3.37 10.91 10.57
N GLU A 116 -3.95 11.00 11.75
CA GLU A 116 -5.41 10.91 11.94
C GLU A 116 -6.15 12.03 11.22
N LYS A 117 -5.62 13.27 11.28
CA LYS A 117 -6.17 14.41 10.55
C LYS A 117 -6.14 14.22 9.04
N ILE A 118 -5.02 13.74 8.49
CA ILE A 118 -4.86 13.45 7.06
C ILE A 118 -5.85 12.36 6.62
N LEU A 119 -5.92 11.25 7.37
CA LEU A 119 -6.81 10.15 7.05
C LEU A 119 -8.29 10.54 7.15
N ARG A 120 -8.64 11.46 8.06
CA ARG A 120 -10.00 12.02 8.13
C ARG A 120 -10.30 12.84 6.87
N LYS A 121 -9.43 13.78 6.50
CA LYS A 121 -9.56 14.59 5.27
C LYS A 121 -9.72 13.69 4.03
N PHE A 122 -8.97 12.59 3.97
CA PHE A 122 -9.02 11.66 2.86
C PHE A 122 -10.35 10.89 2.82
N ARG A 123 -10.81 10.38 3.96
CA ARG A 123 -12.12 9.72 4.06
C ARG A 123 -13.29 10.66 3.74
N ASP A 124 -13.21 11.90 4.19
CA ASP A 124 -14.21 12.95 3.95
C ASP A 124 -14.10 13.52 2.52
N ARG A 125 -13.17 13.00 1.70
CA ARG A 125 -12.90 13.46 0.33
C ARG A 125 -12.57 14.95 0.20
N THR A 126 -12.10 15.59 1.29
CA THR A 126 -11.54 16.95 1.26
C THR A 126 -10.20 16.96 0.51
N ILE A 127 -9.49 15.85 0.52
CA ILE A 127 -8.39 15.54 -0.37
C ILE A 127 -8.73 14.24 -1.12
N ASN A 128 -8.28 14.12 -2.35
CA ASN A 128 -8.53 12.96 -3.19
C ASN A 128 -7.27 12.17 -3.54
N ILE A 129 -6.10 12.68 -3.16
CA ILE A 129 -4.80 12.06 -3.41
C ILE A 129 -4.05 11.90 -2.10
N LEU A 130 -3.62 10.66 -1.81
CA LEU A 130 -2.74 10.36 -0.70
C LEU A 130 -1.43 9.81 -1.23
N VAL A 131 -0.32 10.51 -1.00
CA VAL A 131 1.02 9.99 -1.33
C VAL A 131 1.58 9.29 -0.10
N ALA A 132 1.97 8.03 -0.20
CA ALA A 132 2.36 7.26 0.97
C ALA A 132 3.54 6.31 0.71
N THR A 133 4.27 5.99 1.77
CA THR A 133 5.19 4.86 1.79
C THR A 133 4.47 3.57 2.24
N ASP A 134 5.00 2.40 1.87
CA ASP A 134 4.40 1.11 2.26
C ASP A 134 4.15 0.98 3.77
N VAL A 135 5.14 1.36 4.58
CA VAL A 135 5.05 1.28 6.05
C VAL A 135 3.88 2.11 6.59
N ALA A 136 3.71 3.31 6.06
CA ALA A 136 2.66 4.21 6.51
C ALA A 136 1.28 3.81 5.96
N ALA A 137 1.22 3.21 4.79
CA ALA A 137 -0.03 2.73 4.19
C ALA A 137 -0.55 1.43 4.81
N ARG A 138 0.27 0.71 5.57
CA ARG A 138 -0.17 -0.48 6.32
C ARG A 138 -1.17 -0.08 7.41
N GLY A 139 -2.25 -0.85 7.51
CA GLY A 139 -3.30 -0.61 8.52
C GLY A 139 -4.16 0.63 8.26
N ILE A 140 -4.01 1.30 7.11
CA ILE A 140 -4.97 2.34 6.71
C ILE A 140 -6.26 1.66 6.30
N ASP A 141 -7.31 1.91 7.08
CA ASP A 141 -8.66 1.55 6.70
C ASP A 141 -9.23 2.63 5.77
N VAL A 142 -8.81 2.55 4.51
CA VAL A 142 -9.39 3.34 3.42
C VAL A 142 -9.77 2.37 2.33
N GLY A 143 -11.06 2.20 2.17
CA GLY A 143 -11.65 1.38 1.13
C GLY A 143 -12.18 2.22 -0.05
N ASN A 144 -12.56 1.53 -1.10
CA ASN A 144 -13.22 2.13 -2.28
C ASN A 144 -12.37 3.17 -3.03
N LEU A 145 -11.04 2.96 -3.07
CA LEU A 145 -10.19 3.76 -3.94
C LEU A 145 -10.49 3.42 -5.39
N THR A 146 -10.55 4.43 -6.25
CA THR A 146 -10.65 4.23 -7.69
C THR A 146 -9.30 3.79 -8.25
N HIS A 147 -8.20 4.36 -7.72
CA HIS A 147 -6.87 4.14 -8.25
C HIS A 147 -5.84 3.81 -7.18
N VAL A 148 -4.92 2.94 -7.53
CA VAL A 148 -3.65 2.73 -6.84
C VAL A 148 -2.53 2.98 -7.84
N ILE A 149 -1.64 3.92 -7.55
CA ILE A 149 -0.48 4.22 -8.39
C ILE A 149 0.79 3.74 -7.70
N ASN A 150 1.45 2.76 -8.27
CA ASN A 150 2.82 2.40 -7.90
C ASN A 150 3.78 3.35 -8.63
N TYR A 151 4.01 4.53 -8.06
CA TYR A 151 4.97 5.53 -8.59
C TYR A 151 6.40 5.00 -8.58
N SER A 152 6.69 4.14 -7.60
CA SER A 152 7.90 3.34 -7.54
C SER A 152 7.53 1.86 -7.48
N LEU A 153 8.27 1.03 -8.21
CA LEU A 153 8.07 -0.41 -8.20
C LEU A 153 8.18 -0.97 -6.78
N PRO A 154 7.25 -1.80 -6.29
CA PRO A 154 7.36 -2.47 -5.01
C PRO A 154 8.54 -3.44 -4.98
N GLN A 155 9.06 -3.73 -3.79
CA GLN A 155 10.26 -4.57 -3.62
C GLN A 155 9.97 -6.07 -3.81
N ASP A 156 8.74 -6.50 -3.54
CA ASP A 156 8.31 -7.89 -3.58
C ASP A 156 6.82 -8.02 -3.96
N SER A 157 6.42 -9.22 -4.34
CA SER A 157 5.05 -9.54 -4.77
C SER A 157 4.03 -9.36 -3.64
N GLU A 158 4.42 -9.59 -2.38
CA GLU A 158 3.55 -9.37 -1.23
C GLU A 158 3.20 -7.89 -1.07
N SER A 159 4.19 -7.02 -1.15
CA SER A 159 3.99 -5.56 -1.14
C SER A 159 3.12 -5.11 -2.31
N TYR A 160 3.32 -5.68 -3.50
CA TYR A 160 2.49 -5.40 -4.67
C TYR A 160 1.02 -5.72 -4.39
N VAL A 161 0.73 -6.93 -3.95
CA VAL A 161 -0.64 -7.38 -3.64
C VAL A 161 -1.27 -6.51 -2.54
N HIS A 162 -0.52 -6.17 -1.50
CA HIS A 162 -0.99 -5.29 -0.42
C HIS A 162 -1.31 -3.87 -0.90
N ARG A 163 -0.56 -3.35 -1.88
CA ARG A 163 -0.84 -2.04 -2.47
C ARG A 163 -2.09 -2.08 -3.34
N ILE A 164 -2.15 -2.98 -4.32
CA ILE A 164 -3.30 -3.06 -5.23
C ILE A 164 -4.58 -3.45 -4.51
N GLY A 165 -4.49 -4.22 -3.44
CA GLY A 165 -5.62 -4.56 -2.57
C GLY A 165 -6.24 -3.36 -1.83
N ARG A 166 -5.84 -2.11 -2.11
CA ARG A 166 -6.52 -0.88 -1.63
C ARG A 166 -7.64 -0.45 -2.56
N THR A 167 -7.67 -0.94 -3.78
CA THR A 167 -8.74 -0.75 -4.75
C THR A 167 -9.43 -2.09 -5.06
N GLY A 168 -10.45 -2.11 -5.88
CA GLY A 168 -11.16 -3.33 -6.26
C GLY A 168 -11.90 -4.02 -5.10
N ARG A 169 -12.39 -3.27 -4.10
CA ARG A 169 -13.06 -3.80 -2.90
C ARG A 169 -14.58 -3.66 -2.96
N ALA A 170 -15.26 -4.51 -2.18
CA ALA A 170 -16.72 -4.45 -1.99
C ALA A 170 -17.52 -4.50 -3.31
N GLY A 171 -17.04 -5.26 -4.31
CA GLY A 171 -17.73 -5.41 -5.59
C GLY A 171 -17.54 -4.24 -6.56
N LYS A 172 -16.72 -3.25 -6.22
CA LYS A 172 -16.40 -2.13 -7.11
C LYS A 172 -15.12 -2.41 -7.89
N GLN A 173 -15.12 -2.03 -9.16
CA GLN A 173 -13.91 -2.06 -9.98
C GLN A 173 -12.92 -0.98 -9.55
N GLY A 174 -11.64 -1.25 -9.77
CA GLY A 174 -10.57 -0.32 -9.50
C GLY A 174 -9.39 -0.53 -10.44
N THR A 175 -8.52 0.47 -10.53
CA THR A 175 -7.37 0.44 -11.42
C THR A 175 -6.07 0.54 -10.62
N ALA A 176 -5.15 -0.36 -10.87
CA ALA A 176 -3.79 -0.34 -10.32
C ALA A 176 -2.80 -0.05 -11.46
N ILE A 177 -2.11 1.07 -11.36
CA ILE A 177 -1.14 1.50 -12.37
C ILE A 177 0.26 1.44 -11.79
N THR A 178 1.19 0.83 -12.52
CA THR A 178 2.58 0.72 -12.09
C THR A 178 3.50 1.43 -13.08
N PHE A 179 4.29 2.38 -12.60
CA PHE A 179 5.35 2.99 -13.41
C PHE A 179 6.61 2.15 -13.31
N VAL A 180 7.17 1.85 -14.47
CA VAL A 180 8.37 1.03 -14.60
C VAL A 180 9.39 1.78 -15.44
N SER A 181 10.52 2.11 -14.85
CA SER A 181 11.63 2.66 -15.64
C SER A 181 12.37 1.55 -16.39
N PRO A 182 13.09 1.85 -17.45
CA PRO A 182 13.85 0.84 -18.21
C PRO A 182 14.81 0.01 -17.35
N SER A 183 15.34 0.59 -16.27
CA SER A 183 16.21 -0.11 -15.31
C SER A 183 15.45 -1.06 -14.37
N GLU A 184 14.14 -0.88 -14.21
CA GLU A 184 13.29 -1.65 -13.30
C GLU A 184 12.61 -2.88 -13.95
N PHE A 185 12.75 -3.09 -15.26
CA PHE A 185 12.10 -4.22 -15.97
C PHE A 185 12.41 -5.59 -15.38
N ARG A 186 13.64 -5.80 -14.91
CA ARG A 186 14.00 -7.05 -14.23
C ARG A 186 13.19 -7.24 -12.94
N GLY A 187 12.96 -6.16 -12.21
CA GLY A 187 12.12 -6.17 -11.00
C GLY A 187 10.66 -6.50 -11.32
N LEU A 188 10.10 -5.89 -12.38
CA LEU A 188 8.74 -6.18 -12.82
C LEU A 188 8.56 -7.66 -13.17
N ASN A 189 9.48 -8.25 -13.93
CA ASN A 189 9.42 -9.67 -14.26
C ASN A 189 9.46 -10.59 -13.02
N ASN A 190 10.12 -10.18 -11.95
CA ASN A 190 10.14 -10.93 -10.71
C ASN A 190 8.82 -10.81 -9.93
N LEU A 191 8.11 -9.69 -10.07
CA LEU A 191 6.78 -9.49 -9.44
C LEU A 191 5.67 -10.28 -10.14
N MET A 192 5.82 -10.55 -11.44
CA MET A 192 4.83 -11.26 -12.26
C MET A 192 4.97 -12.80 -12.18
N ARG A 193 5.98 -13.32 -11.49
CA ARG A 193 6.19 -14.76 -11.26
C ARG A 193 5.55 -15.22 -9.97
#